data_1bcb234298ad031e24686772c5213f46
#
_entry.id   1bcb234298ad031e24686772c5213f46
#
_cell.length_a   1.000
_cell.length_b   1.000
_cell.length_c   1.000
_cell.angle_alpha   90.00
_cell.angle_beta   90.00
_cell.angle_gamma   90.00
#
_symmetry.space_group_name_H-M   'P 1'
#
loop_
_entity.id
_entity.type
_entity.pdbx_description
1 polymer ?
#
loop_
_entity_poly.entity_id
_entity_poly.type
_entity_poly.pdbx_seq_one_letter_code
_entity_poly.pdbx_strand_id
1 'polypeptide(L)'
;MESRYYHAKNVFIDSIEIDDYIALDSSVISYKQLQHSIEKPLKMILVFGRPGTGKSILLNYLYENLKYQKDIHYFATPTTNEEEFFHKIFKVITKKNLPSNTRVNFSTLVDYCRDIQGKREIVVLLDEAQMYSAEMMERIRLLSDSRSIKFIIALHKTDQEDLIAKEHFQSRIWEVVELRNGTLEDTQNYIHKKLLKKNLFEIANSIKSYHIGLIYKFSKGNYRETNKILFTIFEIYEYYDLHNKNKIDENSFSKKIIEMAAIKLGFIHV
;
A
#
# COMPACT_ATOMS: atom_id res chain seq x y z
N MET A 1 4.09 3.98 35.53
CA MET A 1 4.53 2.76 34.82
C MET A 1 3.85 2.76 33.44
N GLU A 2 4.57 2.42 32.42
CA GLU A 2 3.99 2.26 31.07
C GLU A 2 3.33 0.89 30.97
N SER A 3 2.14 0.81 30.36
CA SER A 3 1.43 -0.46 30.20
C SER A 3 2.15 -1.38 29.22
N ARG A 4 2.17 -2.68 29.47
CA ARG A 4 2.67 -3.69 28.51
C ARG A 4 1.93 -3.65 27.16
N TYR A 5 0.72 -3.14 27.13
CA TYR A 5 -0.11 -3.04 25.94
C TYR A 5 0.16 -1.79 25.10
N TYR A 6 0.89 -0.80 25.63
CA TYR A 6 1.27 0.41 24.91
C TYR A 6 2.04 0.10 23.61
N HIS A 7 3.06 -0.73 23.71
CA HIS A 7 3.83 -1.14 22.54
C HIS A 7 2.99 -1.96 21.57
N ALA A 8 2.15 -2.88 22.06
CA ALA A 8 1.26 -3.70 21.23
C ALA A 8 0.25 -2.85 20.43
N LYS A 9 -0.32 -1.81 21.07
CA LYS A 9 -1.18 -0.84 20.42
C LYS A 9 -0.48 -0.17 19.23
N ASN A 10 0.73 0.33 19.46
CA ASN A 10 1.48 1.08 18.48
C ASN A 10 1.94 0.23 17.27
N VAL A 11 2.05 -1.09 17.44
CA VAL A 11 2.32 -2.02 16.31
C VAL A 11 1.24 -1.92 15.24
N PHE A 12 0.01 -1.60 15.60
CA PHE A 12 -1.15 -1.57 14.69
C PHE A 12 -1.54 -0.16 14.22
N ILE A 13 -0.65 0.83 14.39
CA ILE A 13 -0.79 2.11 13.68
C ILE A 13 -0.59 1.86 12.18
N ASP A 14 -1.45 2.44 11.36
CA ASP A 14 -1.36 2.32 9.91
C ASP A 14 -0.12 3.07 9.39
N SER A 15 0.73 2.38 8.65
CA SER A 15 2.01 2.91 8.16
C SER A 15 2.33 2.30 6.79
N ILE A 16 3.08 3.04 5.98
CA ILE A 16 3.64 2.58 4.71
C ILE A 16 5.16 2.33 4.79
N GLU A 17 5.73 2.40 6.01
CA GLU A 17 7.15 2.17 6.23
C GLU A 17 7.53 0.72 5.89
N ILE A 18 8.71 0.55 5.28
CA ILE A 18 9.18 -0.78 4.86
C ILE A 18 9.30 -1.76 6.03
N ASP A 19 9.64 -1.23 7.22
CA ASP A 19 9.72 -2.02 8.45
C ASP A 19 8.39 -2.60 8.89
N ASP A 20 7.29 -2.04 8.43
CA ASP A 20 5.94 -2.54 8.71
C ASP A 20 5.43 -3.52 7.65
N TYR A 21 6.19 -3.73 6.57
CA TYR A 21 5.85 -4.74 5.58
C TYR A 21 5.92 -6.14 6.18
N ILE A 22 4.83 -6.88 6.02
CA ILE A 22 4.72 -8.28 6.42
C ILE A 22 4.60 -9.13 5.16
N ALA A 23 5.59 -9.98 4.93
CA ALA A 23 5.57 -10.93 3.83
C ALA A 23 4.53 -12.03 4.12
N LEU A 24 3.38 -11.95 3.45
CA LEU A 24 2.35 -12.97 3.37
C LEU A 24 2.43 -13.64 2.01
N ASP A 25 1.97 -14.86 1.88
CA ASP A 25 2.09 -15.61 0.62
C ASP A 25 1.43 -14.86 -0.55
N SER A 26 0.24 -14.31 -0.33
CA SER A 26 -0.47 -13.48 -1.31
C SER A 26 0.33 -12.23 -1.72
N SER A 27 0.94 -11.54 -0.75
CA SER A 27 1.75 -10.34 -1.03
C SER A 27 3.07 -10.66 -1.72
N VAL A 28 3.69 -11.80 -1.38
CA VAL A 28 4.91 -12.30 -2.04
C VAL A 28 4.64 -12.66 -3.49
N ILE A 29 3.51 -13.30 -3.79
CA ILE A 29 3.10 -13.61 -5.17
C ILE A 29 2.93 -12.31 -5.97
N SER A 30 2.19 -11.33 -5.44
CA SER A 30 1.98 -10.04 -6.09
C SER A 30 3.28 -9.27 -6.30
N TYR A 31 4.20 -9.28 -5.32
CA TYR A 31 5.53 -8.71 -5.44
C TYR A 31 6.33 -9.34 -6.59
N LYS A 32 6.41 -10.67 -6.62
CA LYS A 32 7.12 -11.41 -7.69
C LYS A 32 6.51 -11.16 -9.07
N GLN A 33 5.19 -11.07 -9.15
CA GLN A 33 4.50 -10.73 -10.40
C GLN A 33 4.90 -9.34 -10.88
N LEU A 34 4.89 -8.32 -10.01
CA LEU A 34 5.35 -6.97 -10.35
C LEU A 34 6.82 -6.94 -10.74
N GLN A 35 7.69 -7.60 -9.98
CA GLN A 35 9.11 -7.70 -10.28
C GLN A 35 9.35 -8.31 -11.67
N HIS A 36 8.67 -9.41 -11.98
CA HIS A 36 8.77 -10.04 -13.30
C HIS A 36 8.21 -9.15 -14.41
N SER A 37 7.12 -8.43 -14.16
CA SER A 37 6.51 -7.53 -15.14
C SER A 37 7.39 -6.31 -15.45
N ILE A 38 8.22 -5.87 -14.50
CA ILE A 38 9.22 -4.81 -14.74
C ILE A 38 10.25 -5.25 -15.80
N GLU A 39 10.61 -6.53 -15.84
CA GLU A 39 11.59 -7.06 -16.81
C GLU A 39 11.01 -7.21 -18.22
N LYS A 40 9.69 -7.25 -18.38
CA LYS A 40 9.04 -7.39 -19.68
C LYS A 40 8.98 -6.02 -20.37
N PRO A 41 8.91 -5.96 -21.73
CA PRO A 41 8.78 -4.72 -22.48
C PRO A 41 7.37 -4.13 -22.41
N LEU A 42 6.80 -4.05 -21.20
CA LEU A 42 5.46 -3.55 -20.94
C LEU A 42 5.48 -2.03 -20.77
N LYS A 43 4.41 -1.35 -21.20
CA LYS A 43 4.27 0.10 -21.06
C LYS A 43 3.64 0.51 -19.75
N MET A 44 2.55 -0.18 -19.39
CA MET A 44 1.75 0.11 -18.20
C MET A 44 1.37 -1.19 -17.50
N ILE A 45 1.50 -1.17 -16.16
CA ILE A 45 1.09 -2.24 -15.26
C ILE A 45 0.10 -1.63 -14.29
N LEU A 46 -1.04 -2.30 -14.09
CA LEU A 46 -2.07 -1.85 -13.17
C LEU A 46 -2.01 -2.65 -11.88
N VAL A 47 -1.96 -1.95 -10.75
CA VAL A 47 -2.12 -2.52 -9.41
C VAL A 47 -3.43 -1.99 -8.85
N PHE A 48 -4.37 -2.87 -8.54
CA PHE A 48 -5.64 -2.42 -8.01
C PHE A 48 -6.12 -3.27 -6.85
N GLY A 49 -7.02 -2.72 -6.04
CA GLY A 49 -7.61 -3.40 -4.89
C GLY A 49 -8.35 -2.41 -4.02
N ARG A 50 -9.17 -2.92 -3.11
CA ARG A 50 -9.89 -2.08 -2.14
C ARG A 50 -8.91 -1.28 -1.27
N PRO A 51 -9.34 -0.12 -0.72
CA PRO A 51 -8.57 0.56 0.32
C PRO A 51 -8.20 -0.40 1.45
N GLY A 52 -6.96 -0.31 1.95
CA GLY A 52 -6.48 -1.16 3.05
C GLY A 52 -6.04 -2.58 2.66
N THR A 53 -5.90 -2.91 1.37
CA THR A 53 -5.36 -4.21 0.90
C THR A 53 -3.82 -4.23 0.78
N GLY A 54 -3.14 -3.14 1.11
CA GLY A 54 -1.67 -3.10 1.13
C GLY A 54 -1.01 -2.64 -0.16
N LYS A 55 -1.71 -1.92 -1.07
CA LYS A 55 -1.12 -1.41 -2.34
C LYS A 55 0.10 -0.53 -2.10
N SER A 56 -0.04 0.51 -1.28
CA SER A 56 1.02 1.50 -1.02
C SER A 56 2.25 0.88 -0.38
N ILE A 57 2.07 0.00 0.61
CA ILE A 57 3.19 -0.69 1.24
C ILE A 57 3.88 -1.66 0.29
N LEU A 58 3.14 -2.32 -0.61
CA LEU A 58 3.72 -3.19 -1.64
C LEU A 58 4.55 -2.38 -2.65
N LEU A 59 4.05 -1.22 -3.11
CA LEU A 59 4.79 -0.34 -4.01
C LEU A 59 6.04 0.23 -3.35
N ASN A 60 5.95 0.65 -2.09
CA ASN A 60 7.11 1.12 -1.34
C ASN A 60 8.14 0.00 -1.15
N TYR A 61 7.69 -1.21 -0.80
CA TYR A 61 8.57 -2.38 -0.69
C TYR A 61 9.25 -2.72 -2.03
N LEU A 62 8.53 -2.64 -3.14
CA LEU A 62 9.09 -2.84 -4.48
C LEU A 62 10.15 -1.78 -4.80
N TYR A 63 9.87 -0.52 -4.54
CA TYR A 63 10.79 0.60 -4.74
C TYR A 63 12.08 0.42 -3.92
N GLU A 64 11.96 0.19 -2.62
CA GLU A 64 13.10 0.06 -1.71
C GLU A 64 14.03 -1.10 -2.08
N ASN A 65 13.48 -2.22 -2.56
CA ASN A 65 14.29 -3.37 -2.98
C ASN A 65 14.96 -3.17 -4.35
N LEU A 66 14.41 -2.35 -5.23
CA LEU A 66 14.90 -2.21 -6.60
C LEU A 66 15.65 -0.90 -6.88
N LYS A 67 15.55 0.12 -6.02
CA LYS A 67 16.09 1.48 -6.28
C LYS A 67 17.61 1.55 -6.53
N TYR A 68 18.37 0.55 -6.08
CA TYR A 68 19.83 0.47 -6.32
C TYR A 68 20.18 -0.37 -7.56
N GLN A 69 19.21 -1.11 -8.12
CA GLN A 69 19.43 -2.00 -9.27
C GLN A 69 18.75 -1.50 -10.53
N LYS A 70 17.69 -0.72 -10.39
CA LYS A 70 16.86 -0.21 -11.46
C LYS A 70 16.71 1.32 -11.36
N ASP A 71 16.48 1.95 -12.50
CA ASP A 71 16.09 3.35 -12.54
C ASP A 71 14.59 3.46 -12.23
N ILE A 72 14.25 3.32 -10.97
CA ILE A 72 12.88 3.26 -10.46
C ILE A 72 12.60 4.46 -9.54
N HIS A 73 11.40 5.03 -9.65
CA HIS A 73 10.97 6.19 -8.89
C HIS A 73 9.57 5.96 -8.32
N TYR A 74 9.37 6.33 -7.07
CA TYR A 74 8.09 6.17 -6.39
C TYR A 74 7.45 7.52 -6.07
N PHE A 75 6.28 7.77 -6.64
CA PHE A 75 5.44 8.92 -6.39
C PHE A 75 4.32 8.50 -5.43
N ALA A 76 4.65 8.53 -4.14
CA ALA A 76 3.75 8.11 -3.06
C ALA A 76 2.54 9.03 -2.89
N THR A 77 2.69 10.32 -3.25
CA THR A 77 1.62 11.30 -3.18
C THR A 77 1.30 11.79 -4.58
N PRO A 78 0.05 11.69 -5.01
CA PRO A 78 -0.35 12.20 -6.31
C PRO A 78 -0.18 13.72 -6.37
N THR A 79 0.28 14.19 -7.50
CA THR A 79 0.42 15.61 -7.79
C THR A 79 -0.76 16.04 -8.63
N THR A 80 -1.64 16.88 -8.08
CA THR A 80 -2.83 17.39 -8.78
C THR A 80 -2.50 18.52 -9.76
N ASN A 81 -1.35 19.17 -9.58
CA ASN A 81 -0.86 20.21 -10.49
C ASN A 81 -0.02 19.58 -11.61
N GLU A 82 -0.43 19.81 -12.85
CA GLU A 82 0.22 19.29 -14.05
C GLU A 82 1.68 19.76 -14.18
N GLU A 83 1.95 21.03 -13.91
CA GLU A 83 3.30 21.61 -13.99
C GLU A 83 4.25 20.94 -12.98
N GLU A 84 3.80 20.71 -11.75
CA GLU A 84 4.57 20.01 -10.74
C GLU A 84 4.84 18.55 -11.15
N PHE A 85 3.85 17.87 -11.73
CA PHE A 85 4.04 16.52 -12.25
C PHE A 85 5.10 16.50 -13.35
N PHE A 86 5.04 17.42 -14.29
CA PHE A 86 6.03 17.52 -15.36
C PHE A 86 7.42 17.81 -14.85
N HIS A 87 7.57 18.65 -13.83
CA HIS A 87 8.86 18.89 -13.18
C HIS A 87 9.42 17.61 -12.55
N LYS A 88 8.58 16.82 -11.87
CA LYS A 88 9.00 15.53 -11.31
C LYS A 88 9.44 14.56 -12.41
N ILE A 89 8.67 14.43 -13.49
CA ILE A 89 9.02 13.57 -14.63
C ILE A 89 10.28 14.07 -15.33
N PHE A 90 10.42 15.38 -15.54
CA PHE A 90 11.63 15.97 -16.13
C PHE A 90 12.89 15.60 -15.30
N LYS A 91 12.83 15.75 -13.98
CA LYS A 91 13.92 15.37 -13.09
C LYS A 91 14.26 13.88 -13.21
N VAL A 92 13.26 13.02 -13.31
CA VAL A 92 13.42 11.57 -13.50
C VAL A 92 14.12 11.27 -14.82
N ILE A 93 13.68 11.89 -15.92
CA ILE A 93 14.25 11.65 -17.26
C ILE A 93 15.67 12.20 -17.37
N THR A 94 15.89 13.45 -16.97
CA THR A 94 17.15 14.17 -17.23
C THR A 94 18.17 14.04 -16.11
N LYS A 95 17.74 13.61 -14.89
CA LYS A 95 18.52 13.65 -13.63
C LYS A 95 18.97 15.06 -13.22
N LYS A 96 18.36 16.10 -13.80
CA LYS A 96 18.64 17.51 -13.52
C LYS A 96 17.49 18.15 -12.76
N ASN A 97 17.83 19.05 -11.83
CA ASN A 97 16.84 19.91 -11.21
C ASN A 97 16.61 21.14 -12.09
N LEU A 98 15.37 21.51 -12.30
CA LEU A 98 15.00 22.78 -12.90
C LEU A 98 14.77 23.83 -11.82
N PRO A 99 15.06 25.13 -12.09
CA PRO A 99 14.54 26.21 -11.28
C PRO A 99 13.02 26.15 -11.20
N SER A 100 12.45 26.46 -10.04
CA SER A 100 11.01 26.36 -9.78
C SER A 100 10.13 27.15 -10.75
N ASN A 101 10.68 28.17 -11.39
CA ASN A 101 9.96 29.05 -12.34
C ASN A 101 10.10 28.60 -13.81
N THR A 102 10.74 27.48 -14.07
CA THR A 102 10.93 26.99 -15.46
C THR A 102 9.71 26.16 -15.86
N ARG A 103 8.98 26.60 -16.87
CA ARG A 103 7.87 25.81 -17.44
C ARG A 103 8.41 24.65 -18.24
N VAL A 104 7.89 23.45 -17.97
CA VAL A 104 8.17 22.25 -18.73
C VAL A 104 6.96 21.95 -19.60
N ASN A 105 7.13 22.04 -20.90
CA ASN A 105 6.09 21.68 -21.85
C ASN A 105 6.04 20.16 -22.05
N PHE A 106 4.85 19.61 -22.24
CA PHE A 106 4.65 18.19 -22.47
C PHE A 106 5.44 17.67 -23.71
N SER A 107 5.46 18.45 -24.81
CA SER A 107 6.24 18.11 -26.00
C SER A 107 7.73 17.91 -25.69
N THR A 108 8.31 18.79 -24.88
CA THR A 108 9.71 18.69 -24.45
C THR A 108 9.97 17.40 -23.67
N LEU A 109 9.05 16.96 -22.82
CA LEU A 109 9.16 15.67 -22.11
C LEU A 109 9.14 14.49 -23.10
N VAL A 110 8.26 14.53 -24.08
CA VAL A 110 8.18 13.50 -25.13
C VAL A 110 9.47 13.42 -25.92
N ASP A 111 10.07 14.57 -26.27
CA ASP A 111 11.34 14.61 -27.01
C ASP A 111 12.47 14.01 -26.17
N TYR A 112 12.60 14.36 -24.89
CA TYR A 112 13.57 13.72 -23.99
C TYR A 112 13.35 12.21 -23.85
N CYS A 113 12.10 11.76 -23.80
CA CYS A 113 11.80 10.34 -23.78
C CYS A 113 12.30 9.63 -25.05
N ARG A 114 12.18 10.27 -26.22
CA ARG A 114 12.71 9.74 -27.49
C ARG A 114 14.23 9.65 -27.49
N ASP A 115 14.91 10.67 -26.96
CA ASP A 115 16.38 10.73 -26.89
C ASP A 115 16.98 9.59 -26.04
N ILE A 116 16.27 9.13 -25.01
CA ILE A 116 16.72 8.04 -24.14
C ILE A 116 16.19 6.67 -24.56
N GLN A 117 15.33 6.61 -25.58
CA GLN A 117 14.73 5.36 -26.05
C GLN A 117 15.80 4.34 -26.47
N GLY A 118 15.69 3.12 -25.97
CA GLY A 118 16.65 2.04 -26.21
C GLY A 118 18.00 2.17 -25.46
N LYS A 119 18.25 3.32 -24.81
CA LYS A 119 19.47 3.55 -24.01
C LYS A 119 19.22 3.39 -22.50
N ARG A 120 17.99 3.70 -22.06
CA ARG A 120 17.62 3.74 -20.65
C ARG A 120 16.15 3.43 -20.50
N GLU A 121 15.82 2.56 -19.57
CA GLU A 121 14.45 2.26 -19.18
C GLU A 121 14.19 2.80 -17.77
N ILE A 122 13.15 3.61 -17.62
CA ILE A 122 12.75 4.22 -16.34
C ILE A 122 11.45 3.57 -15.89
N VAL A 123 11.35 3.23 -14.62
CA VAL A 123 10.13 2.74 -13.99
C VAL A 123 9.59 3.80 -13.05
N VAL A 124 8.34 4.19 -13.21
CA VAL A 124 7.65 5.15 -12.34
C VAL A 124 6.46 4.47 -11.68
N LEU A 125 6.48 4.42 -10.35
CA LEU A 125 5.38 3.92 -9.53
C LEU A 125 4.50 5.11 -9.15
N LEU A 126 3.23 5.06 -9.53
CA LEU A 126 2.22 6.08 -9.20
C LEU A 126 1.23 5.49 -8.20
N ASP A 127 1.23 5.99 -6.96
CA ASP A 127 0.25 5.60 -5.96
C ASP A 127 -0.95 6.55 -5.98
N GLU A 128 -2.11 6.06 -5.50
CA GLU A 128 -3.38 6.80 -5.44
C GLU A 128 -3.74 7.49 -6.76
N ALA A 129 -3.48 6.81 -7.89
CA ALA A 129 -3.57 7.42 -9.20
C ALA A 129 -4.99 7.83 -9.64
N GLN A 130 -6.03 7.41 -8.91
CA GLN A 130 -7.39 7.92 -9.08
C GLN A 130 -7.52 9.41 -8.76
N MET A 131 -6.53 9.99 -8.07
CA MET A 131 -6.49 11.42 -7.79
C MET A 131 -6.03 12.26 -8.98
N TYR A 132 -5.46 11.66 -10.00
CA TYR A 132 -5.09 12.36 -11.23
C TYR A 132 -6.31 12.63 -12.10
N SER A 133 -6.35 13.81 -12.73
CA SER A 133 -7.39 14.12 -13.71
C SER A 133 -7.33 13.20 -14.92
N ALA A 134 -8.44 13.07 -15.65
CA ALA A 134 -8.49 12.30 -16.89
C ALA A 134 -7.46 12.81 -17.93
N GLU A 135 -7.24 14.11 -17.97
CA GLU A 135 -6.25 14.74 -18.85
C GLU A 135 -4.83 14.36 -18.46
N MET A 136 -4.50 14.39 -17.16
CA MET A 136 -3.20 13.96 -16.65
C MET A 136 -2.96 12.48 -16.95
N MET A 137 -3.95 11.64 -16.74
CA MET A 137 -3.84 10.22 -17.07
C MET A 137 -3.57 10.00 -18.55
N GLU A 138 -4.20 10.78 -19.44
CA GLU A 138 -3.93 10.70 -20.89
C GLU A 138 -2.48 11.11 -21.21
N ARG A 139 -1.92 12.10 -20.54
CA ARG A 139 -0.50 12.47 -20.70
C ARG A 139 0.45 11.39 -20.19
N ILE A 140 0.12 10.73 -19.08
CA ILE A 140 0.86 9.57 -18.57
C ILE A 140 0.85 8.45 -19.61
N ARG A 141 -0.31 8.18 -20.21
CA ARG A 141 -0.44 7.20 -21.29
C ARG A 141 0.46 7.54 -22.47
N LEU A 142 0.45 8.80 -22.93
CA LEU A 142 1.27 9.25 -24.05
C LEU A 142 2.78 9.16 -23.74
N LEU A 143 3.20 9.44 -22.50
CA LEU A 143 4.59 9.23 -22.07
C LEU A 143 4.96 7.75 -22.08
N SER A 144 4.06 6.85 -21.70
CA SER A 144 4.31 5.41 -21.76
C SER A 144 4.48 4.88 -23.19
N ASP A 145 3.86 5.53 -24.18
CA ASP A 145 3.99 5.18 -25.58
C ASP A 145 5.40 5.44 -26.14
N SER A 146 6.20 6.29 -25.49
CA SER A 146 7.62 6.50 -25.82
C SER A 146 8.50 5.26 -25.61
N ARG A 147 8.03 4.27 -24.83
CA ARG A 147 8.77 3.07 -24.42
C ARG A 147 10.05 3.34 -23.60
N SER A 148 10.23 4.56 -23.13
CA SER A 148 11.35 4.96 -22.26
C SER A 148 10.96 4.95 -20.79
N ILE A 149 9.67 5.13 -20.53
CA ILE A 149 9.09 5.11 -19.18
C ILE A 149 8.02 4.04 -19.10
N LYS A 150 8.17 3.16 -18.13
CA LYS A 150 7.18 2.17 -17.72
C LYS A 150 6.45 2.70 -16.51
N PHE A 151 5.13 2.71 -16.52
CA PHE A 151 4.32 3.12 -15.38
C PHE A 151 3.71 1.92 -14.67
N ILE A 152 3.86 1.87 -13.35
CA ILE A 152 3.09 0.99 -12.48
C ILE A 152 2.10 1.87 -11.73
N ILE A 153 0.81 1.68 -11.99
CA ILE A 153 -0.26 2.58 -11.57
C ILE A 153 -1.11 1.87 -10.52
N ALA A 154 -1.13 2.39 -9.28
CA ALA A 154 -1.99 1.87 -8.23
C ALA A 154 -3.30 2.67 -8.14
N LEU A 155 -4.42 1.94 -8.15
CA LEU A 155 -5.78 2.48 -8.12
C LEU A 155 -6.63 1.77 -7.05
N HIS A 156 -7.69 2.42 -6.61
CA HIS A 156 -8.78 1.76 -5.90
C HIS A 156 -9.63 0.91 -6.86
N LYS A 157 -10.21 -0.17 -6.35
CA LYS A 157 -10.99 -1.12 -7.17
C LYS A 157 -12.20 -0.46 -7.83
N THR A 158 -12.83 0.50 -7.15
CA THR A 158 -13.99 1.26 -7.66
C THR A 158 -13.63 2.15 -8.85
N ASP A 159 -12.41 2.70 -8.87
CA ASP A 159 -11.96 3.65 -9.89
C ASP A 159 -11.37 2.95 -11.12
N GLN A 160 -11.05 1.67 -10.98
CA GLN A 160 -10.55 0.85 -12.08
C GLN A 160 -11.55 0.76 -13.23
N GLU A 161 -12.83 0.58 -12.92
CA GLU A 161 -13.87 0.39 -13.94
C GLU A 161 -13.95 1.60 -14.87
N ASP A 162 -13.84 2.82 -14.32
CA ASP A 162 -13.87 4.07 -15.09
C ASP A 162 -12.60 4.26 -15.95
N LEU A 163 -11.43 3.85 -15.44
CA LEU A 163 -10.17 3.95 -16.15
C LEU A 163 -10.08 2.90 -17.26
N ILE A 164 -10.43 1.65 -16.96
CA ILE A 164 -10.38 0.53 -17.90
C ILE A 164 -11.47 0.65 -18.98
N ALA A 165 -12.60 1.28 -18.66
CA ALA A 165 -13.66 1.53 -19.63
C ALA A 165 -13.21 2.35 -20.85
N LYS A 166 -12.09 3.09 -20.74
CA LYS A 166 -11.51 3.81 -21.86
C LYS A 166 -10.66 2.84 -22.70
N GLU A 167 -11.11 2.46 -23.88
CA GLU A 167 -10.46 1.50 -24.82
C GLU A 167 -8.97 1.78 -25.03
N HIS A 168 -8.58 3.05 -25.14
CA HIS A 168 -7.19 3.45 -25.35
C HIS A 168 -6.28 3.17 -24.15
N PHE A 169 -6.82 3.07 -22.92
CA PHE A 169 -6.07 2.60 -21.75
C PHE A 169 -5.94 1.08 -21.74
N GLN A 170 -7.01 0.35 -22.03
CA GLN A 170 -7.01 -1.12 -22.05
C GLN A 170 -5.91 -1.66 -22.94
N SER A 171 -5.73 -1.08 -24.13
CA SER A 171 -4.71 -1.52 -25.09
C SER A 171 -3.25 -1.34 -24.62
N ARG A 172 -2.99 -0.55 -23.55
CA ARG A 172 -1.65 -0.30 -22.99
C ARG A 172 -1.41 -1.02 -21.66
N ILE A 173 -2.48 -1.40 -20.97
CA ILE A 173 -2.38 -2.21 -19.75
C ILE A 173 -2.18 -3.66 -20.16
N TRP A 174 -0.99 -4.17 -19.97
CA TRP A 174 -0.61 -5.54 -20.35
C TRP A 174 -0.63 -6.51 -19.18
N GLU A 175 -0.49 -5.98 -17.98
CA GLU A 175 -0.46 -6.76 -16.76
C GLU A 175 -1.32 -6.08 -15.70
N VAL A 176 -2.11 -6.89 -15.00
CA VAL A 176 -2.99 -6.42 -13.93
C VAL A 176 -2.72 -7.25 -12.69
N VAL A 177 -2.35 -6.59 -11.60
CA VAL A 177 -2.12 -7.21 -10.30
C VAL A 177 -3.23 -6.80 -9.34
N GLU A 178 -4.12 -7.73 -9.03
CA GLU A 178 -5.20 -7.50 -8.07
C GLU A 178 -4.76 -7.84 -6.65
N LEU A 179 -4.84 -6.86 -5.74
CA LEU A 179 -4.68 -7.08 -4.31
C LEU A 179 -6.05 -7.25 -3.66
N ARG A 180 -6.26 -8.41 -3.06
CA ARG A 180 -7.50 -8.77 -2.38
C ARG A 180 -7.33 -8.68 -0.86
N ASN A 181 -8.43 -8.64 -0.16
CA ASN A 181 -8.41 -8.85 1.29
C ASN A 181 -7.76 -10.20 1.61
N GLY A 182 -7.03 -10.26 2.71
CA GLY A 182 -6.41 -11.49 3.19
C GLY A 182 -7.45 -12.56 3.56
N THR A 183 -7.04 -13.81 3.50
CA THR A 183 -7.79 -14.93 4.05
C THR A 183 -7.75 -14.92 5.58
N LEU A 184 -8.48 -15.83 6.23
CA LEU A 184 -8.35 -16.03 7.68
C LEU A 184 -6.91 -16.38 8.07
N GLU A 185 -6.25 -17.23 7.31
CA GLU A 185 -4.86 -17.62 7.51
C GLU A 185 -3.90 -16.43 7.31
N ASP A 186 -4.08 -15.64 6.23
CA ASP A 186 -3.31 -14.42 6.02
C ASP A 186 -3.47 -13.45 7.19
N THR A 187 -4.70 -13.29 7.70
CA THR A 187 -4.98 -12.41 8.85
C THR A 187 -4.29 -12.90 10.11
N GLN A 188 -4.31 -14.20 10.37
CA GLN A 188 -3.58 -14.81 11.48
C GLN A 188 -2.08 -14.57 11.36
N ASN A 189 -1.51 -14.89 10.20
CA ASN A 189 -0.09 -14.71 9.92
C ASN A 189 0.32 -13.23 10.01
N TYR A 190 -0.52 -12.33 9.52
CA TYR A 190 -0.30 -10.89 9.61
C TYR A 190 -0.19 -10.41 11.06
N ILE A 191 -1.17 -10.75 11.89
CA ILE A 191 -1.22 -10.35 13.30
C ILE A 191 -0.02 -10.90 14.06
N HIS A 192 0.23 -12.20 13.93
CA HIS A 192 1.34 -12.86 14.64
C HIS A 192 2.70 -12.31 14.19
N LYS A 193 2.96 -12.25 12.88
CA LYS A 193 4.24 -11.75 12.36
C LYS A 193 4.50 -10.30 12.77
N LYS A 194 3.47 -9.43 12.78
CA LYS A 194 3.61 -8.04 13.24
C LYS A 194 4.03 -7.95 14.70
N LEU A 195 3.38 -8.70 15.59
CA LEU A 195 3.72 -8.74 17.02
C LEU A 195 5.11 -9.34 17.26
N LEU A 196 5.43 -10.46 16.59
CA LEU A 196 6.73 -11.13 16.72
C LEU A 196 7.88 -10.23 16.24
N LYS A 197 7.68 -9.47 15.18
CA LYS A 197 8.67 -8.51 14.65
C LYS A 197 9.05 -7.42 15.67
N LYS A 198 8.16 -7.14 16.62
CA LYS A 198 8.39 -6.18 17.72
C LYS A 198 8.67 -6.88 19.06
N ASN A 199 9.04 -8.17 19.04
CA ASN A 199 9.37 -8.99 20.21
C ASN A 199 8.23 -9.13 21.24
N LEU A 200 6.97 -9.01 20.82
CA LEU A 200 5.78 -9.14 21.67
C LEU A 200 5.26 -10.58 21.69
N PHE A 201 6.14 -11.53 22.05
CA PHE A 201 5.88 -12.99 21.98
C PHE A 201 4.72 -13.43 22.89
N GLU A 202 4.67 -12.93 24.12
CA GLU A 202 3.62 -13.29 25.08
C GLU A 202 2.23 -12.87 24.58
N ILE A 203 2.13 -11.64 24.07
CA ILE A 203 0.88 -11.11 23.51
C ILE A 203 0.50 -11.90 22.27
N ALA A 204 1.44 -12.17 21.36
CA ALA A 204 1.18 -12.99 20.18
C ALA A 204 0.62 -14.38 20.54
N ASN A 205 1.22 -15.03 21.55
CA ASN A 205 0.82 -16.36 22.02
C ASN A 205 -0.53 -16.37 22.76
N SER A 206 -0.96 -15.25 23.34
CA SER A 206 -2.27 -15.11 24.00
C SER A 206 -3.43 -15.04 23.00
N ILE A 207 -3.18 -14.61 21.76
CA ILE A 207 -4.17 -14.50 20.69
C ILE A 207 -4.38 -15.87 20.04
N LYS A 208 -5.48 -16.56 20.37
CA LYS A 208 -5.82 -17.89 19.85
C LYS A 208 -6.60 -17.79 18.53
N SER A 209 -6.69 -18.90 17.79
CA SER A 209 -7.37 -18.97 16.50
C SER A 209 -8.82 -18.48 16.53
N TYR A 210 -9.55 -18.72 17.61
CA TYR A 210 -10.94 -18.23 17.72
C TYR A 210 -11.02 -16.69 17.86
N HIS A 211 -10.02 -16.05 18.49
CA HIS A 211 -9.92 -14.59 18.55
C HIS A 211 -9.65 -14.01 17.15
N ILE A 212 -8.75 -14.66 16.40
CA ILE A 212 -8.48 -14.31 15.01
C ILE A 212 -9.76 -14.43 14.18
N GLY A 213 -10.53 -15.51 14.37
CA GLY A 213 -11.83 -15.69 13.70
C GLY A 213 -12.82 -14.55 13.94
N LEU A 214 -12.85 -14.02 15.18
CA LEU A 214 -13.68 -12.85 15.51
C LEU A 214 -13.18 -11.58 14.84
N ILE A 215 -11.87 -11.31 14.91
CA ILE A 215 -11.25 -10.16 14.27
C ILE A 215 -11.48 -10.21 12.75
N TYR A 216 -11.30 -11.38 12.16
CA TYR A 216 -11.55 -11.61 10.72
C TYR A 216 -13.01 -11.37 10.33
N LYS A 217 -13.95 -11.80 11.17
CA LYS A 217 -15.39 -11.58 10.95
C LYS A 217 -15.71 -10.09 10.76
N PHE A 218 -15.07 -9.21 11.53
CA PHE A 218 -15.29 -7.77 11.44
C PHE A 218 -14.47 -7.11 10.33
N SER A 219 -13.17 -7.43 10.23
CA SER A 219 -12.27 -6.85 9.23
C SER A 219 -12.48 -7.40 7.82
N LYS A 220 -13.06 -8.60 7.68
CA LYS A 220 -13.16 -9.36 6.42
C LYS A 220 -11.81 -9.50 5.70
N GLY A 221 -10.73 -9.62 6.48
CA GLY A 221 -9.37 -9.72 5.98
C GLY A 221 -8.77 -8.42 5.44
N ASN A 222 -9.43 -7.28 5.62
CA ASN A 222 -8.87 -5.99 5.28
C ASN A 222 -7.81 -5.58 6.32
N TYR A 223 -6.57 -5.33 5.90
CA TYR A 223 -5.46 -5.08 6.83
C TYR A 223 -5.61 -3.76 7.59
N ARG A 224 -6.16 -2.72 6.96
CA ARG A 224 -6.44 -1.44 7.63
C ARG A 224 -7.51 -1.60 8.71
N GLU A 225 -8.58 -2.32 8.42
CA GLU A 225 -9.61 -2.61 9.40
C GLU A 225 -9.09 -3.54 10.52
N THR A 226 -8.25 -4.52 10.18
CA THR A 226 -7.57 -5.38 11.15
C THR A 226 -6.69 -4.54 12.10
N ASN A 227 -5.93 -3.59 11.56
CA ASN A 227 -5.12 -2.67 12.36
C ASN A 227 -5.99 -1.82 13.30
N LYS A 228 -7.07 -1.21 12.79
CA LYS A 228 -7.99 -0.42 13.62
C LYS A 228 -8.59 -1.23 14.78
N ILE A 229 -9.02 -2.45 14.50
CA ILE A 229 -9.60 -3.34 15.50
C ILE A 229 -8.56 -3.66 16.58
N LEU A 230 -7.36 -4.08 16.19
CA LEU A 230 -6.29 -4.44 17.13
C LEU A 230 -5.76 -3.23 17.91
N PHE A 231 -5.60 -2.10 17.26
CA PHE A 231 -5.26 -0.85 17.94
C PHE A 231 -6.28 -0.55 19.06
N THR A 232 -7.57 -0.62 18.74
CA THR A 232 -8.66 -0.35 19.69
C THR A 232 -8.72 -1.39 20.81
N ILE A 233 -8.48 -2.67 20.49
CA ILE A 233 -8.40 -3.74 21.49
C ILE A 233 -7.28 -3.43 22.48
N PHE A 234 -6.07 -3.12 22.01
CA PHE A 234 -4.94 -2.84 22.89
C PHE A 234 -5.07 -1.51 23.62
N GLU A 235 -5.78 -0.53 23.05
CA GLU A 235 -6.15 0.70 23.76
C GLU A 235 -7.07 0.40 24.97
N ILE A 236 -8.02 -0.50 24.80
CA ILE A 236 -8.91 -0.93 25.91
C ILE A 236 -8.11 -1.73 26.96
N TYR A 237 -7.23 -2.63 26.53
CA TYR A 237 -6.34 -3.35 27.46
C TYR A 237 -5.44 -2.40 28.23
N GLU A 238 -4.82 -1.42 27.58
CA GLU A 238 -3.98 -0.41 28.20
C GLU A 238 -4.76 0.37 29.26
N TYR A 239 -5.98 0.79 28.95
CA TYR A 239 -6.84 1.50 29.89
C TYR A 239 -7.12 0.65 31.13
N TYR A 240 -7.47 -0.62 30.99
CA TYR A 240 -7.74 -1.49 32.14
C TYR A 240 -6.46 -1.84 32.93
N ASP A 241 -5.35 -2.03 32.26
CA ASP A 241 -4.06 -2.30 32.90
C ASP A 241 -3.63 -1.14 33.82
N LEU A 242 -3.89 0.08 33.40
CA LEU A 242 -3.53 1.29 34.17
C LEU A 242 -4.54 1.65 35.26
N HIS A 243 -5.85 1.38 35.09
CA HIS A 243 -6.89 1.91 35.96
C HIS A 243 -7.69 0.83 36.70
N ASN A 244 -7.78 -0.39 36.17
CA ASN A 244 -8.64 -1.45 36.70
C ASN A 244 -8.09 -2.85 36.40
N LYS A 245 -6.88 -3.13 36.83
CA LYS A 245 -6.12 -4.33 36.49
C LYS A 245 -6.88 -5.65 36.74
N ASN A 246 -7.72 -5.67 37.79
CA ASN A 246 -8.54 -6.84 38.14
C ASN A 246 -9.61 -7.21 37.09
N LYS A 247 -9.86 -6.37 36.09
CA LYS A 247 -10.85 -6.63 35.02
C LYS A 247 -10.27 -7.30 33.79
N ILE A 248 -8.96 -7.45 33.73
CA ILE A 248 -8.26 -8.15 32.64
C ILE A 248 -7.46 -9.32 33.22
N ASP A 249 -7.42 -10.40 32.44
CA ASP A 249 -6.50 -11.52 32.70
C ASP A 249 -5.27 -11.30 31.81
N GLU A 250 -4.11 -11.16 32.45
CA GLU A 250 -2.85 -10.92 31.75
C GLU A 250 -2.40 -12.10 30.87
N ASN A 251 -2.90 -13.31 31.19
CA ASN A 251 -2.53 -14.54 30.49
C ASN A 251 -3.52 -14.93 29.38
N SER A 252 -4.66 -14.22 29.29
CA SER A 252 -5.72 -14.58 28.37
C SER A 252 -6.20 -13.38 27.55
N PHE A 253 -6.28 -13.55 26.25
CA PHE A 253 -6.88 -12.56 25.37
C PHE A 253 -8.42 -12.68 25.43
N SER A 254 -9.13 -11.57 25.67
CA SER A 254 -10.55 -11.61 26.02
C SER A 254 -11.46 -11.37 24.83
N LYS A 255 -12.38 -12.32 24.56
CA LYS A 255 -13.48 -12.14 23.60
C LYS A 255 -14.30 -10.88 23.89
N LYS A 256 -14.58 -10.59 25.15
CA LYS A 256 -15.36 -9.42 25.58
C LYS A 256 -14.70 -8.11 25.13
N ILE A 257 -13.37 -8.02 25.23
CA ILE A 257 -12.63 -6.82 24.78
C ILE A 257 -12.67 -6.68 23.25
N ILE A 258 -12.63 -7.79 22.50
CA ILE A 258 -12.83 -7.76 21.05
C ILE A 258 -14.20 -7.20 20.70
N GLU A 259 -15.25 -7.68 21.39
CA GLU A 259 -16.62 -7.21 21.19
C GLU A 259 -16.78 -5.73 21.57
N MET A 260 -16.16 -5.27 22.67
CA MET A 260 -16.12 -3.85 23.04
C MET A 260 -15.45 -2.99 21.97
N ALA A 261 -14.34 -3.44 21.42
CA ALA A 261 -13.67 -2.75 20.31
C ALA A 261 -14.54 -2.71 19.07
N ALA A 262 -15.23 -3.81 18.75
CA ALA A 262 -16.15 -3.88 17.61
C ALA A 262 -17.35 -2.93 17.76
N ILE A 263 -17.89 -2.79 18.98
CA ILE A 263 -18.96 -1.80 19.27
C ILE A 263 -18.42 -0.39 19.12
N LYS A 264 -17.25 -0.09 19.72
CA LYS A 264 -16.60 1.24 19.62
C LYS A 264 -16.34 1.66 18.18
N LEU A 265 -16.04 0.72 17.29
CA LEU A 265 -15.77 0.95 15.88
C LEU A 265 -17.02 0.87 14.99
N GLY A 266 -18.21 0.58 15.55
CA GLY A 266 -19.46 0.50 14.80
C GLY A 266 -19.64 -0.78 13.98
N PHE A 267 -18.86 -1.82 14.23
CA PHE A 267 -19.06 -3.13 13.59
C PHE A 267 -20.22 -3.92 14.20
N ILE A 268 -20.60 -3.59 15.43
CA ILE A 268 -21.75 -4.14 16.16
C ILE A 268 -22.60 -2.96 16.59
N HIS A 269 -23.86 -2.97 16.19
CA HIS A 269 -24.89 -2.04 16.69
C HIS A 269 -25.61 -2.69 17.87
N VAL A 270 -25.72 -1.99 18.98
CA VAL A 270 -26.43 -2.41 20.21
C VAL A 270 -27.78 -1.74 20.27
#